data_672138c6f7e413128d1ab23543111ab9
#
_entry.id   672138c6f7e413128d1ab23543111ab9
#
_cell.length_a   1.000
_cell.length_b   1.000
_cell.length_c   1.000
_cell.angle_alpha   90.00
_cell.angle_beta   90.00
_cell.angle_gamma   90.00
#
_symmetry.space_group_name_H-M   'P 1'
#
loop_
_entity.id
_entity.type
_entity.pdbx_description
1 polymer ?
#
loop_
_entity_poly.entity_id
_entity_poly.type
_entity_poly.pdbx_seq_one_letter_code
_entity_poly.pdbx_strand_id
1 'polypeptide(L)'
;MRMVTFAKRCAKEILRAPLNLTFGLGFTVVLLLLLSAIQANIPVELFEITRLTPGITVFGLSFMTLFSATLVARDRESSFLQRLYTTPLSAKDFMLGYMLPIIPIAVAQGLVCYAVALILGMEITVNIVYAVLMLVPISIFYIALGLLCGSLFNVKQVGGICGALLTNLSAWLSGVWFDIELMGDGFRQIANLLPFVHSVELERAMISGSSEGVLMHIFVILGYGLVLTVAAISVFLMKMKDQ
;
A
#
# COMPACT_ATOMS: atom_id res chain seq x y z
N MET A 1 -20.75 -8.43 14.23
CA MET A 1 -21.74 -8.06 13.19
C MET A 1 -21.61 -6.60 12.72
N ARG A 2 -21.53 -5.61 13.63
CA ARG A 2 -21.51 -4.15 13.30
C ARG A 2 -20.33 -3.70 12.46
N MET A 3 -19.09 -4.10 12.82
CA MET A 3 -17.86 -3.83 12.05
C MET A 3 -17.97 -4.34 10.60
N VAL A 4 -18.51 -5.57 10.39
CA VAL A 4 -18.66 -6.15 9.04
C VAL A 4 -19.66 -5.37 8.19
N THR A 5 -20.73 -4.85 8.80
CA THR A 5 -21.72 -4.00 8.10
C THR A 5 -21.09 -2.69 7.67
N PHE A 6 -20.26 -2.08 8.53
CA PHE A 6 -19.51 -0.89 8.22
C PHE A 6 -18.47 -1.14 7.11
N ALA A 7 -17.71 -2.23 7.20
CA ALA A 7 -16.76 -2.64 6.16
C ALA A 7 -17.43 -2.85 4.78
N LYS A 8 -18.63 -3.49 4.74
CA LYS A 8 -19.42 -3.63 3.50
C LYS A 8 -19.83 -2.27 2.90
N ARG A 9 -20.17 -1.28 3.74
CA ARG A 9 -20.44 0.08 3.27
C ARG A 9 -19.19 0.68 2.64
N CYS A 10 -18.05 0.63 3.33
CA CYS A 10 -16.77 1.13 2.84
C CYS A 10 -16.37 0.45 1.51
N ALA A 11 -16.53 -0.88 1.40
CA ALA A 11 -16.30 -1.61 0.16
C ALA A 11 -17.13 -1.07 -1.01
N LYS A 12 -18.44 -0.85 -0.79
CA LYS A 12 -19.32 -0.29 -1.81
C LYS A 12 -18.92 1.14 -2.23
N GLU A 13 -18.45 1.94 -1.29
CA GLU A 13 -18.00 3.30 -1.57
C GLU A 13 -16.73 3.32 -2.43
N ILE A 14 -15.75 2.46 -2.12
CA ILE A 14 -14.53 2.30 -2.90
C ILE A 14 -14.87 1.82 -4.32
N LEU A 15 -15.73 0.80 -4.46
CA LEU A 15 -16.14 0.28 -5.77
C LEU A 15 -16.95 1.28 -6.61
N ARG A 16 -17.61 2.24 -5.97
CA ARG A 16 -18.33 3.32 -6.64
C ARG A 16 -17.45 4.52 -7.03
N ALA A 17 -16.17 4.50 -6.67
CA ALA A 17 -15.18 5.47 -7.09
C ALA A 17 -14.26 4.88 -8.19
N PRO A 18 -14.77 4.63 -9.41
CA PRO A 18 -14.06 3.91 -10.47
C PRO A 18 -12.77 4.63 -10.85
N LEU A 19 -12.74 5.96 -10.79
CA LEU A 19 -11.57 6.75 -11.13
C LEU A 19 -10.36 6.37 -10.25
N ASN A 20 -10.56 6.26 -8.94
CA ASN A 20 -9.49 5.89 -8.00
C ASN A 20 -8.99 4.46 -8.25
N LEU A 21 -9.91 3.52 -8.48
CA LEU A 21 -9.55 2.13 -8.80
C LEU A 21 -8.79 2.03 -10.12
N THR A 22 -9.25 2.74 -11.15
CA THR A 22 -8.58 2.77 -12.46
C THR A 22 -7.17 3.35 -12.35
N PHE A 23 -6.97 4.40 -11.57
CA PHE A 23 -5.64 4.94 -11.33
C PHE A 23 -4.77 3.96 -10.54
N GLY A 24 -5.25 3.39 -9.44
CA GLY A 24 -4.45 2.49 -8.60
C GLY A 24 -4.07 1.19 -9.32
N LEU A 25 -4.99 0.57 -10.05
CA LEU A 25 -4.77 -0.66 -10.80
C LEU A 25 -4.13 -0.38 -12.17
N GLY A 26 -4.74 0.53 -12.95
CA GLY A 26 -4.35 0.80 -14.33
C GLY A 26 -2.99 1.45 -14.44
N PHE A 27 -2.67 2.42 -13.59
CA PHE A 27 -1.39 3.11 -13.62
C PHE A 27 -0.23 2.15 -13.35
N THR A 28 -0.40 1.21 -12.42
CA THR A 28 0.61 0.20 -12.09
C THR A 28 0.87 -0.74 -13.29
N VAL A 29 -0.20 -1.15 -13.99
CA VAL A 29 -0.10 -1.95 -15.20
C VAL A 29 0.60 -1.17 -16.33
N VAL A 30 0.22 0.09 -16.54
CA VAL A 30 0.87 0.95 -17.55
C VAL A 30 2.36 1.11 -17.26
N LEU A 31 2.75 1.32 -16.01
CA LEU A 31 4.16 1.39 -15.62
C LEU A 31 4.91 0.08 -15.90
N LEU A 32 4.31 -1.06 -15.55
CA LEU A 32 4.91 -2.37 -15.80
C LEU A 32 5.12 -2.61 -17.30
N LEU A 33 4.13 -2.30 -18.13
CA LEU A 33 4.23 -2.40 -19.59
C LEU A 33 5.28 -1.44 -20.16
N LEU A 34 5.29 -0.18 -19.70
CA LEU A 34 6.23 0.84 -20.17
C LEU A 34 7.68 0.45 -19.87
N LEU A 35 7.98 0.08 -18.63
CA LEU A 35 9.33 -0.27 -18.19
C LEU A 35 9.80 -1.59 -18.81
N SER A 36 8.91 -2.56 -18.98
CA SER A 36 9.21 -3.80 -19.70
C SER A 36 9.51 -3.52 -21.18
N ALA A 37 8.82 -2.58 -21.83
CA ALA A 37 9.13 -2.16 -23.19
C ALA A 37 10.49 -1.43 -23.29
N ILE A 38 10.86 -0.66 -22.27
CA ILE A 38 12.19 -0.04 -22.18
C ILE A 38 13.27 -1.12 -22.04
N GLN A 39 13.06 -2.11 -21.16
CA GLN A 39 13.98 -3.24 -20.96
C GLN A 39 14.25 -4.00 -22.26
N ALA A 40 13.25 -4.20 -23.10
CA ALA A 40 13.41 -4.88 -24.38
C ALA A 40 14.35 -4.16 -25.35
N ASN A 41 14.51 -2.84 -25.22
CA ASN A 41 15.36 -2.01 -26.09
C ASN A 41 16.70 -1.63 -25.43
N ILE A 42 16.69 -1.43 -24.13
CA ILE A 42 17.86 -1.02 -23.33
C ILE A 42 17.90 -1.93 -22.10
N PRO A 43 18.66 -3.03 -22.12
CA PRO A 43 18.68 -3.99 -21.03
C PRO A 43 19.32 -3.36 -19.78
N VAL A 44 18.52 -3.23 -18.73
CA VAL A 44 18.92 -2.75 -17.41
C VAL A 44 18.47 -3.79 -16.39
N GLU A 45 19.38 -4.33 -15.59
CA GLU A 45 19.08 -5.39 -14.61
C GLU A 45 17.90 -5.07 -13.70
N LEU A 46 17.75 -3.78 -13.33
CA LEU A 46 16.65 -3.33 -12.48
C LEU A 46 15.27 -3.52 -13.13
N PHE A 47 15.21 -3.51 -14.45
CA PHE A 47 13.98 -3.63 -15.23
C PHE A 47 13.71 -5.06 -15.73
N GLU A 48 14.53 -6.03 -15.36
CA GLU A 48 14.21 -7.44 -15.58
C GLU A 48 12.86 -7.77 -14.95
N ILE A 49 12.01 -8.50 -15.68
CA ILE A 49 10.61 -8.72 -15.27
C ILE A 49 10.48 -9.35 -13.89
N THR A 50 11.42 -10.20 -13.50
CA THR A 50 11.48 -10.85 -12.18
C THR A 50 11.80 -9.88 -11.04
N ARG A 51 12.57 -8.83 -11.32
CA ARG A 51 12.98 -7.80 -10.34
C ARG A 51 12.06 -6.58 -10.37
N LEU A 52 11.54 -6.25 -11.56
CA LEU A 52 10.65 -5.14 -11.80
C LEU A 52 9.25 -5.38 -11.21
N THR A 53 8.68 -6.56 -11.47
CA THR A 53 7.27 -6.86 -11.06
C THR A 53 7.04 -6.71 -9.57
N PRO A 54 7.87 -7.28 -8.65
CA PRO A 54 7.75 -7.04 -7.21
C PRO A 54 7.78 -5.56 -6.86
N GLY A 55 8.73 -4.81 -7.40
CA GLY A 55 8.87 -3.38 -7.15
C GLY A 55 7.65 -2.57 -7.55
N ILE A 56 7.15 -2.77 -8.78
CA ILE A 56 5.98 -2.06 -9.30
C ILE A 56 4.71 -2.50 -8.56
N THR A 57 4.60 -3.76 -8.16
CA THR A 57 3.46 -4.26 -7.38
C THR A 57 3.39 -3.55 -6.02
N VAL A 58 4.52 -3.47 -5.30
CA VAL A 58 4.60 -2.75 -4.02
C VAL A 58 4.39 -1.25 -4.20
N PHE A 59 4.95 -0.66 -5.26
CA PHE A 59 4.67 0.75 -5.59
C PHE A 59 3.17 0.99 -5.76
N GLY A 60 2.46 0.09 -6.42
CA GLY A 60 1.00 0.15 -6.55
C GLY A 60 0.26 0.14 -5.22
N LEU A 61 0.80 -0.54 -4.19
CA LEU A 61 0.21 -0.53 -2.85
C LEU A 61 0.28 0.85 -2.17
N SER A 62 1.17 1.75 -2.61
CA SER A 62 1.19 3.13 -2.11
C SER A 62 -0.12 3.88 -2.38
N PHE A 63 -0.86 3.52 -3.44
CA PHE A 63 -2.20 4.05 -3.71
C PHE A 63 -3.23 3.60 -2.67
N MET A 64 -3.00 2.48 -1.97
CA MET A 64 -3.86 2.05 -0.87
C MET A 64 -3.79 3.04 0.31
N THR A 65 -2.64 3.72 0.47
CA THR A 65 -2.50 4.84 1.42
C THR A 65 -3.44 5.99 1.02
N LEU A 66 -3.49 6.37 -0.24
CA LEU A 66 -4.38 7.42 -0.73
C LEU A 66 -5.86 7.03 -0.56
N PHE A 67 -6.21 5.78 -0.88
CA PHE A 67 -7.61 5.31 -0.80
C PHE A 67 -8.10 5.29 0.64
N SER A 68 -7.34 4.70 1.55
CA SER A 68 -7.69 4.65 2.96
C SER A 68 -7.75 6.04 3.60
N ALA A 69 -6.77 6.91 3.28
CA ALA A 69 -6.76 8.29 3.75
C ALA A 69 -7.96 9.10 3.25
N THR A 70 -8.29 8.98 1.97
CA THR A 70 -9.43 9.69 1.37
C THR A 70 -10.75 9.24 1.99
N LEU A 71 -10.91 7.93 2.23
CA LEU A 71 -12.12 7.37 2.82
C LEU A 71 -12.35 7.93 4.23
N VAL A 72 -11.32 7.90 5.08
CA VAL A 72 -11.39 8.43 6.45
C VAL A 72 -11.60 9.95 6.46
N ALA A 73 -10.86 10.70 5.64
CA ALA A 73 -10.97 12.16 5.58
C ALA A 73 -12.38 12.61 5.13
N ARG A 74 -12.96 11.96 4.11
CA ARG A 74 -14.33 12.23 3.65
C ARG A 74 -15.38 11.95 4.72
N ASP A 75 -15.26 10.81 5.41
CA ASP A 75 -16.19 10.46 6.46
C ASP A 75 -16.10 11.45 7.64
N ARG A 76 -14.89 11.96 7.93
CA ARG A 76 -14.69 12.99 8.96
C ARG A 76 -15.25 14.36 8.58
N GLU A 77 -15.13 14.78 7.33
CA GLU A 77 -15.70 16.05 6.85
C GLU A 77 -17.22 16.00 6.70
N SER A 78 -17.78 14.81 6.60
CA SER A 78 -19.23 14.61 6.50
C SER A 78 -19.88 14.49 7.89
N SER A 79 -21.15 14.90 8.02
CA SER A 79 -21.94 14.65 9.22
C SER A 79 -22.18 13.16 9.51
N PHE A 80 -21.65 12.29 8.69
CA PHE A 80 -21.80 10.83 8.81
C PHE A 80 -21.11 10.27 10.05
N LEU A 81 -19.87 10.71 10.35
CA LEU A 81 -19.18 10.28 11.56
C LEU A 81 -19.88 10.75 12.82
N GLN A 82 -20.43 11.98 12.84
CA GLN A 82 -21.20 12.47 13.98
C GLN A 82 -22.41 11.57 14.30
N ARG A 83 -23.08 11.06 13.25
CA ARG A 83 -24.18 10.09 13.43
C ARG A 83 -23.68 8.71 13.86
N LEU A 84 -22.48 8.30 13.43
CA LEU A 84 -21.90 7.02 13.84
C LEU A 84 -21.43 7.04 15.30
N TYR A 85 -21.07 8.19 15.85
CA TYR A 85 -20.69 8.32 17.26
C TYR A 85 -21.86 8.04 18.22
N THR A 86 -23.10 8.17 17.75
CA THR A 86 -24.28 7.74 18.52
C THR A 86 -24.50 6.21 18.49
N THR A 87 -23.71 5.49 17.68
CA THR A 87 -23.74 4.03 17.61
C THR A 87 -22.71 3.41 18.55
N PRO A 88 -22.94 2.20 19.09
CA PRO A 88 -22.00 1.54 20.00
C PRO A 88 -20.85 0.86 19.23
N LEU A 89 -20.23 1.56 18.26
CA LEU A 89 -19.01 1.15 17.56
C LEU A 89 -17.81 1.73 18.31
N SER A 90 -16.80 0.90 18.54
CA SER A 90 -15.52 1.35 19.08
C SER A 90 -14.62 1.93 18.00
N ALA A 91 -13.63 2.76 18.36
CA ALA A 91 -12.64 3.27 17.40
C ALA A 91 -11.86 2.15 16.69
N LYS A 92 -11.67 1.02 17.37
CA LYS A 92 -11.08 -0.19 16.77
C LYS A 92 -11.97 -0.78 15.67
N ASP A 93 -13.29 -0.81 15.89
CA ASP A 93 -14.25 -1.30 14.89
C ASP A 93 -14.26 -0.41 13.64
N PHE A 94 -14.10 0.91 13.83
CA PHE A 94 -13.96 1.84 12.70
C PHE A 94 -12.70 1.59 11.91
N MET A 95 -11.54 1.54 12.58
CA MET A 95 -10.25 1.35 11.90
C MET A 95 -10.20 0.02 11.16
N LEU A 96 -10.58 -1.07 11.81
CA LEU A 96 -10.66 -2.38 11.16
C LEU A 96 -11.70 -2.41 10.02
N GLY A 97 -12.81 -1.70 10.19
CA GLY A 97 -13.85 -1.59 9.17
C GLY A 97 -13.41 -0.81 7.93
N TYR A 98 -12.47 0.14 8.06
CA TYR A 98 -11.84 0.80 6.92
C TYR A 98 -10.76 -0.09 6.27
N MET A 99 -9.95 -0.82 7.06
CA MET A 99 -8.87 -1.67 6.56
C MET A 99 -9.40 -2.87 5.76
N LEU A 100 -10.41 -3.54 6.29
CA LEU A 100 -10.87 -4.85 5.80
C LEU A 100 -11.27 -4.86 4.31
N PRO A 101 -11.96 -3.84 3.76
CA PRO A 101 -12.33 -3.83 2.34
C PRO A 101 -11.18 -3.47 1.41
N ILE A 102 -10.12 -2.81 1.89
CA ILE A 102 -8.99 -2.37 1.06
C ILE A 102 -7.99 -3.51 0.85
N ILE A 103 -7.81 -4.42 1.81
CA ILE A 103 -6.89 -5.56 1.70
C ILE A 103 -7.20 -6.43 0.46
N PRO A 104 -8.44 -6.88 0.20
CA PRO A 104 -8.74 -7.63 -1.03
C PRO A 104 -8.45 -6.86 -2.31
N ILE A 105 -8.62 -5.54 -2.30
CA ILE A 105 -8.32 -4.68 -3.46
C ILE A 105 -6.81 -4.63 -3.68
N ALA A 106 -6.01 -4.51 -2.62
CA ALA A 106 -4.56 -4.56 -2.67
C ALA A 106 -4.05 -5.90 -3.24
N VAL A 107 -4.61 -7.01 -2.77
CA VAL A 107 -4.27 -8.35 -3.29
C VAL A 107 -4.69 -8.49 -4.75
N ALA A 108 -5.89 -8.02 -5.12
CA ALA A 108 -6.36 -8.04 -6.50
C ALA A 108 -5.45 -7.22 -7.43
N GLN A 109 -4.95 -6.05 -6.96
CA GLN A 109 -3.98 -5.23 -7.70
C GLN A 109 -2.68 -6.02 -7.93
N GLY A 110 -2.15 -6.69 -6.92
CA GLY A 110 -0.97 -7.53 -7.07
C GLY A 110 -1.19 -8.69 -8.04
N LEU A 111 -2.33 -9.39 -7.93
CA LEU A 111 -2.70 -10.46 -8.87
C LEU A 111 -2.74 -9.96 -10.32
N VAL A 112 -3.28 -8.78 -10.57
CA VAL A 112 -3.27 -8.17 -11.91
C VAL A 112 -1.84 -7.89 -12.38
N CYS A 113 -0.97 -7.35 -11.51
CA CYS A 113 0.43 -7.09 -11.87
C CYS A 113 1.17 -8.39 -12.21
N TYR A 114 1.04 -9.44 -11.39
CA TYR A 114 1.65 -10.73 -11.68
C TYR A 114 1.05 -11.41 -12.91
N ALA A 115 -0.24 -11.29 -13.16
CA ALA A 115 -0.86 -11.79 -14.40
C ALA A 115 -0.29 -11.11 -15.65
N VAL A 116 -0.08 -9.79 -15.60
CA VAL A 116 0.56 -9.04 -16.69
C VAL A 116 2.04 -9.46 -16.84
N ALA A 117 2.76 -9.66 -15.75
CA ALA A 117 4.14 -10.12 -15.77
C ALA A 117 4.30 -11.51 -16.43
N LEU A 118 3.36 -12.42 -16.16
CA LEU A 118 3.32 -13.74 -16.82
C LEU A 118 3.11 -13.60 -18.34
N ILE A 119 2.27 -12.68 -18.78
CA ILE A 119 2.07 -12.39 -20.22
C ILE A 119 3.34 -11.81 -20.84
N LEU A 120 4.12 -11.05 -20.06
CA LEU A 120 5.39 -10.44 -20.50
C LEU A 120 6.59 -11.42 -20.46
N GLY A 121 6.37 -12.68 -20.07
CA GLY A 121 7.39 -13.72 -20.12
C GLY A 121 8.00 -14.09 -18.76
N MET A 122 7.41 -13.67 -17.65
CA MET A 122 7.79 -14.16 -16.33
C MET A 122 7.48 -15.65 -16.20
N GLU A 123 8.40 -16.44 -15.65
CA GLU A 123 8.18 -17.87 -15.44
C GLU A 123 7.11 -18.16 -14.36
N ILE A 124 6.27 -19.17 -14.63
CA ILE A 124 5.26 -19.61 -13.68
C ILE A 124 5.94 -20.45 -12.60
N THR A 125 6.07 -19.91 -11.41
CA THR A 125 6.65 -20.59 -10.25
C THR A 125 5.71 -20.54 -9.03
N VAL A 126 5.88 -21.49 -8.11
CA VAL A 126 5.15 -21.48 -6.82
C VAL A 126 5.47 -20.22 -6.01
N ASN A 127 6.62 -19.61 -6.24
CA ASN A 127 7.07 -18.39 -5.58
C ASN A 127 6.10 -17.20 -5.75
N ILE A 128 5.38 -17.15 -6.89
CA ILE A 128 4.34 -16.13 -7.13
C ILE A 128 3.23 -16.24 -6.07
N VAL A 129 2.88 -17.44 -5.63
CA VAL A 129 1.87 -17.63 -4.58
C VAL A 129 2.37 -17.06 -3.25
N TYR A 130 3.63 -17.29 -2.91
CA TYR A 130 4.23 -16.71 -1.70
C TYR A 130 4.31 -15.18 -1.78
N ALA A 131 4.68 -14.64 -2.93
CA ALA A 131 4.68 -13.20 -3.14
C ALA A 131 3.26 -12.61 -2.96
N VAL A 132 2.25 -13.18 -3.58
CA VAL A 132 0.85 -12.73 -3.42
C VAL A 132 0.39 -12.81 -1.95
N LEU A 133 0.82 -13.82 -1.18
CA LEU A 133 0.52 -13.90 0.25
C LEU A 133 1.20 -12.78 1.06
N MET A 134 2.43 -12.38 0.69
CA MET A 134 3.15 -11.31 1.37
C MET A 134 2.59 -9.91 1.04
N LEU A 135 1.80 -9.76 0.00
CA LEU A 135 1.05 -8.50 -0.22
C LEU A 135 0.10 -8.16 0.93
N VAL A 136 -0.36 -9.17 1.71
CA VAL A 136 -1.26 -8.91 2.84
C VAL A 136 -0.57 -8.09 3.94
N PRO A 137 0.56 -8.52 4.55
CA PRO A 137 1.25 -7.71 5.55
C PRO A 137 1.73 -6.36 5.00
N ILE A 138 2.19 -6.31 3.74
CA ILE A 138 2.62 -5.05 3.10
C ILE A 138 1.41 -4.11 2.95
N SER A 139 0.26 -4.60 2.50
CA SER A 139 -0.95 -3.78 2.37
C SER A 139 -1.43 -3.22 3.70
N ILE A 140 -1.34 -4.00 4.79
CA ILE A 140 -1.68 -3.53 6.14
C ILE A 140 -0.86 -2.29 6.52
N PHE A 141 0.45 -2.29 6.24
CA PHE A 141 1.31 -1.14 6.48
C PHE A 141 0.85 0.10 5.68
N TYR A 142 0.67 -0.01 4.37
CA TYR A 142 0.25 1.11 3.53
C TYR A 142 -1.14 1.63 3.89
N ILE A 143 -2.08 0.74 4.21
CA ILE A 143 -3.42 1.11 4.66
C ILE A 143 -3.35 1.82 6.01
N ALA A 144 -2.56 1.33 6.98
CA ALA A 144 -2.38 1.95 8.28
C ALA A 144 -1.80 3.37 8.18
N LEU A 145 -0.82 3.56 7.29
CA LEU A 145 -0.26 4.88 6.97
C LEU A 145 -1.35 5.83 6.44
N GLY A 146 -2.21 5.34 5.55
CA GLY A 146 -3.32 6.12 5.04
C GLY A 146 -4.40 6.42 6.08
N LEU A 147 -4.72 5.49 6.97
CA LEU A 147 -5.65 5.74 8.08
C LEU A 147 -5.13 6.84 9.00
N LEU A 148 -3.83 6.86 9.30
CA LEU A 148 -3.21 7.92 10.08
C LEU A 148 -3.32 9.27 9.35
N CYS A 149 -2.95 9.32 8.07
CA CYS A 149 -3.07 10.53 7.25
C CYS A 149 -4.51 11.04 7.15
N GLY A 150 -5.47 10.15 6.90
CA GLY A 150 -6.89 10.48 6.83
C GLY A 150 -7.46 10.96 8.18
N SER A 151 -6.86 10.53 9.29
CA SER A 151 -7.21 11.01 10.64
C SER A 151 -6.63 12.40 10.93
N LEU A 152 -5.51 12.78 10.30
CA LEU A 152 -4.82 14.06 10.52
C LEU A 152 -5.27 15.14 9.54
N PHE A 153 -5.35 14.83 8.26
CA PHE A 153 -5.49 15.77 7.17
C PHE A 153 -6.91 15.84 6.61
N ASN A 154 -7.26 16.95 5.95
CA ASN A 154 -8.50 17.09 5.20
C ASN A 154 -8.40 16.46 3.80
N VAL A 155 -9.52 16.30 3.11
CA VAL A 155 -9.58 15.62 1.79
C VAL A 155 -8.65 16.25 0.75
N LYS A 156 -8.53 17.60 0.73
CA LYS A 156 -7.63 18.32 -0.19
C LYS A 156 -6.16 18.04 0.13
N GLN A 157 -5.80 18.07 1.42
CA GLN A 157 -4.43 17.79 1.88
C GLN A 157 -4.04 16.33 1.64
N VAL A 158 -4.97 15.39 1.84
CA VAL A 158 -4.75 13.96 1.56
C VAL A 158 -4.34 13.74 0.10
N GLY A 159 -4.98 14.42 -0.85
CA GLY A 159 -4.60 14.33 -2.26
C GLY A 159 -3.14 14.71 -2.52
N GLY A 160 -2.67 15.81 -1.94
CA GLY A 160 -1.28 16.24 -2.07
C GLY A 160 -0.29 15.38 -1.29
N ILE A 161 -0.59 15.06 -0.03
CA ILE A 161 0.32 14.33 0.86
C ILE A 161 0.38 12.85 0.49
N CYS A 162 -0.75 12.17 0.41
CA CYS A 162 -0.77 10.73 0.13
C CYS A 162 -0.64 10.42 -1.36
N GLY A 163 -1.29 11.21 -2.22
CA GLY A 163 -1.28 10.97 -3.67
C GLY A 163 -0.01 11.42 -4.38
N ALA A 164 0.68 12.45 -3.89
CA ALA A 164 1.91 12.93 -4.49
C ALA A 164 3.13 12.66 -3.61
N LEU A 165 3.19 13.23 -2.40
CA LEU A 165 4.40 13.20 -1.58
C LEU A 165 4.74 11.77 -1.14
N LEU A 166 3.84 11.08 -0.45
CA LEU A 166 4.10 9.74 0.10
C LEU A 166 4.28 8.69 -1.01
N THR A 167 3.54 8.79 -2.10
CA THR A 167 3.71 7.88 -3.25
C THR A 167 5.09 8.02 -3.87
N ASN A 168 5.58 9.26 -4.10
CA ASN A 168 6.93 9.47 -4.62
C ASN A 168 8.01 9.09 -3.62
N LEU A 169 7.86 9.44 -2.33
CA LEU A 169 8.80 9.03 -1.28
C LEU A 169 8.88 7.50 -1.17
N SER A 170 7.74 6.80 -1.22
CA SER A 170 7.71 5.34 -1.25
C SER A 170 8.51 4.78 -2.42
N ALA A 171 8.33 5.34 -3.61
CA ALA A 171 9.04 4.90 -4.81
C ALA A 171 10.55 5.14 -4.73
N TRP A 172 10.99 6.29 -4.21
CA TRP A 172 12.42 6.62 -4.09
C TRP A 172 13.10 5.81 -2.98
N LEU A 173 12.45 5.66 -1.83
CA LEU A 173 13.01 4.98 -0.66
C LEU A 173 12.86 3.45 -0.72
N SER A 174 12.23 2.91 -1.74
CA SER A 174 12.02 1.46 -1.90
C SER A 174 12.97 0.79 -2.90
N GLY A 175 13.75 1.58 -3.66
CA GLY A 175 14.63 1.03 -4.68
C GLY A 175 13.90 0.46 -5.91
N VAL A 176 12.72 1.01 -6.23
CA VAL A 176 11.97 0.60 -7.44
C VAL A 176 12.55 1.25 -8.69
N TRP A 177 12.94 2.53 -8.64
CA TRP A 177 13.41 3.30 -9.78
C TRP A 177 14.92 3.29 -9.97
N PHE A 178 15.68 3.03 -8.93
CA PHE A 178 17.14 2.99 -8.94
C PHE A 178 17.65 2.13 -7.78
N ASP A 179 18.84 1.58 -7.92
CA ASP A 179 19.48 0.86 -6.83
C ASP A 179 19.87 1.83 -5.70
N ILE A 180 19.40 1.52 -4.49
CA ILE A 180 19.66 2.35 -3.29
C ILE A 180 21.16 2.45 -3.00
N GLU A 181 21.94 1.45 -3.38
CA GLU A 181 23.39 1.43 -3.21
C GLU A 181 24.12 2.52 -3.99
N LEU A 182 23.55 2.97 -5.12
CA LEU A 182 24.11 4.05 -5.94
C LEU A 182 23.94 5.44 -5.34
N MET A 183 23.07 5.59 -4.35
CA MET A 183 22.73 6.88 -3.74
C MET A 183 23.63 7.28 -2.55
N GLY A 184 24.59 6.42 -2.20
CA GLY A 184 25.53 6.64 -1.10
C GLY A 184 25.02 6.19 0.26
N ASP A 185 25.95 6.08 1.23
CA ASP A 185 25.71 5.42 2.54
C ASP A 185 24.63 6.11 3.38
N GLY A 186 24.57 7.44 3.36
CA GLY A 186 23.56 8.18 4.13
C GLY A 186 22.14 7.91 3.66
N PHE A 187 21.89 7.88 2.36
CA PHE A 187 20.59 7.55 1.79
C PHE A 187 20.21 6.10 2.08
N ARG A 188 21.15 5.18 1.92
CA ARG A 188 20.99 3.76 2.22
C ARG A 188 20.58 3.52 3.67
N GLN A 189 21.21 4.21 4.63
CA GLN A 189 20.85 4.10 6.05
C GLN A 189 19.41 4.55 6.32
N ILE A 190 18.99 5.69 5.73
CA ILE A 190 17.63 6.19 5.85
C ILE A 190 16.61 5.22 5.20
N ALA A 191 16.89 4.74 4.00
CA ALA A 191 16.04 3.80 3.30
C ALA A 191 15.85 2.50 4.10
N ASN A 192 16.95 1.93 4.64
CA ASN A 192 16.93 0.72 5.44
C ASN A 192 16.26 0.88 6.81
N LEU A 193 16.09 2.08 7.31
CA LEU A 193 15.30 2.33 8.53
C LEU A 193 13.80 2.28 8.24
N LEU A 194 13.39 2.56 7.02
CA LEU A 194 12.00 2.75 6.63
C LEU A 194 11.41 1.47 6.02
N PRO A 195 10.10 1.21 6.19
CA PRO A 195 9.47 -0.03 5.74
C PRO A 195 9.31 -0.14 4.22
N PHE A 196 9.58 0.94 3.46
CA PHE A 196 9.39 0.96 2.01
C PHE A 196 10.34 -0.01 1.28
N VAL A 197 11.64 0.06 1.58
CA VAL A 197 12.62 -0.87 1.00
C VAL A 197 12.35 -2.30 1.44
N HIS A 198 12.02 -2.50 2.71
CA HIS A 198 11.70 -3.83 3.23
C HIS A 198 10.49 -4.47 2.54
N SER A 199 9.52 -3.65 2.12
CA SER A 199 8.35 -4.13 1.37
C SER A 199 8.74 -4.65 -0.02
N VAL A 200 9.63 -3.96 -0.72
CA VAL A 200 10.10 -4.38 -2.06
C VAL A 200 11.06 -5.57 -1.96
N GLU A 201 11.99 -5.55 -1.01
CA GLU A 201 12.94 -6.65 -0.82
C GLU A 201 12.24 -7.94 -0.35
N LEU A 202 11.18 -7.83 0.47
CA LEU A 202 10.34 -8.98 0.82
C LEU A 202 9.71 -9.62 -0.43
N GLU A 203 9.11 -8.83 -1.30
CA GLU A 203 8.51 -9.33 -2.54
C GLU A 203 9.56 -9.91 -3.50
N ARG A 204 10.72 -9.26 -3.64
CA ARG A 204 11.85 -9.77 -4.42
C ARG A 204 12.37 -11.09 -3.88
N ALA A 205 12.53 -11.22 -2.56
CA ALA A 205 12.96 -12.45 -1.90
C ALA A 205 11.95 -13.58 -2.14
N MET A 206 10.64 -13.28 -2.10
CA MET A 206 9.62 -14.29 -2.41
C MET A 206 9.74 -14.79 -3.83
N ILE A 207 9.88 -13.90 -4.82
CA ILE A 207 9.98 -14.29 -6.24
C ILE A 207 11.27 -15.06 -6.53
N SER A 208 12.39 -14.65 -5.95
CA SER A 208 13.69 -15.35 -6.12
C SER A 208 13.76 -16.68 -5.35
N GLY A 209 12.82 -16.95 -4.43
CA GLY A 209 12.86 -18.12 -3.55
C GLY A 209 13.94 -18.06 -2.47
N SER A 210 14.50 -16.88 -2.22
CA SER A 210 15.47 -16.66 -1.14
C SER A 210 14.75 -16.59 0.21
N SER A 211 15.28 -17.26 1.22
CA SER A 211 14.82 -17.16 2.60
C SER A 211 15.60 -16.14 3.43
N GLU A 212 16.67 -15.56 2.86
CA GLU A 212 17.52 -14.61 3.57
C GLU A 212 16.76 -13.32 3.87
N GLY A 213 16.83 -12.88 5.12
CA GLY A 213 16.25 -11.60 5.55
C GLY A 213 14.71 -11.53 5.58
N VAL A 214 13.98 -12.52 5.07
CA VAL A 214 12.51 -12.52 4.98
C VAL A 214 11.85 -12.20 6.30
N LEU A 215 12.25 -12.86 7.37
CA LEU A 215 11.70 -12.63 8.73
C LEU A 215 11.94 -11.20 9.19
N MET A 216 13.14 -10.65 8.95
CA MET A 216 13.47 -9.26 9.29
C MET A 216 12.54 -8.28 8.56
N HIS A 217 12.35 -8.46 7.25
CA HIS A 217 11.47 -7.61 6.46
C HIS A 217 10.03 -7.67 6.97
N ILE A 218 9.51 -8.86 7.26
CA ILE A 218 8.17 -9.05 7.82
C ILE A 218 8.04 -8.33 9.18
N PHE A 219 9.01 -8.49 10.09
CA PHE A 219 8.96 -7.84 11.40
C PHE A 219 8.99 -6.31 11.30
N VAL A 220 9.80 -5.75 10.41
CA VAL A 220 9.85 -4.31 10.20
C VAL A 220 8.50 -3.82 9.66
N ILE A 221 7.95 -4.45 8.61
CA ILE A 221 6.69 -4.05 7.98
C ILE A 221 5.53 -4.13 8.99
N LEU A 222 5.41 -5.25 9.71
CA LEU A 222 4.35 -5.44 10.71
C LEU A 222 4.53 -4.51 11.92
N GLY A 223 5.77 -4.27 12.35
CA GLY A 223 6.07 -3.34 13.43
C GLY A 223 5.61 -1.92 13.11
N TYR A 224 5.99 -1.40 11.93
CA TYR A 224 5.50 -0.11 11.45
C TYR A 224 3.99 -0.09 11.25
N GLY A 225 3.42 -1.13 10.66
CA GLY A 225 1.97 -1.27 10.49
C GLY A 225 1.21 -1.20 11.82
N LEU A 226 1.73 -1.87 12.86
CA LEU A 226 1.13 -1.84 14.19
C LEU A 226 1.23 -0.44 14.84
N VAL A 227 2.43 0.16 14.82
CA VAL A 227 2.65 1.51 15.37
C VAL A 227 1.74 2.54 14.69
N LEU A 228 1.67 2.51 13.35
CA LEU A 228 0.81 3.42 12.58
C LEU A 228 -0.68 3.19 12.86
N THR A 229 -1.10 1.94 13.02
CA THR A 229 -2.48 1.61 13.37
C THR A 229 -2.85 2.15 14.75
N VAL A 230 -1.98 1.96 15.75
CA VAL A 230 -2.18 2.49 17.11
C VAL A 230 -2.20 4.02 17.09
N ALA A 231 -1.28 4.64 16.36
CA ALA A 231 -1.26 6.10 16.19
C ALA A 231 -2.54 6.62 15.52
N ALA A 232 -3.01 5.95 14.45
CA ALA A 232 -4.25 6.31 13.77
C ALA A 232 -5.47 6.24 14.70
N ILE A 233 -5.58 5.17 15.50
CA ILE A 233 -6.65 5.02 16.51
C ILE A 233 -6.56 6.14 17.54
N SER A 234 -5.38 6.44 18.05
CA SER A 234 -5.17 7.47 19.08
C SER A 234 -5.54 8.86 18.57
N VAL A 235 -5.08 9.22 17.38
CA VAL A 235 -5.40 10.50 16.72
C VAL A 235 -6.90 10.61 16.42
N PHE A 236 -7.49 9.54 15.93
CA PHE A 236 -8.92 9.49 15.65
C PHE A 236 -9.76 9.72 16.93
N LEU A 237 -9.39 9.04 18.03
CA LEU A 237 -10.04 9.22 19.34
C LEU A 237 -9.89 10.62 19.91
N MET A 238 -8.71 11.25 19.78
CA MET A 238 -8.50 12.64 20.21
C MET A 238 -9.43 13.58 19.45
N LYS A 239 -9.47 13.48 18.13
CA LYS A 239 -10.33 14.33 17.28
C LYS A 239 -11.83 14.07 17.47
N MET A 240 -12.21 12.87 17.95
CA MET A 240 -13.59 12.60 18.37
C MET A 240 -14.03 13.36 19.61
N LYS A 241 -13.09 13.66 20.52
CA LYS A 241 -13.38 14.39 21.77
C LYS A 241 -13.47 15.90 21.57
N ASP A 242 -12.85 16.41 20.50
CA ASP A 242 -12.78 17.84 20.21
C ASP A 242 -13.97 18.34 19.34
N GLN A 243 -14.88 17.44 18.94
CA GLN A 243 -16.11 17.72 18.19
C GLN A 243 -17.36 17.46 19.02
#